data_3753a363f7a64fad9aba36d69117c078
#
_entry.id   3753a363f7a64fad9aba36d69117c078
#
_cell.length_a   1.000
_cell.length_b   1.000
_cell.length_c   1.000
_cell.angle_alpha   90.00
_cell.angle_beta   90.00
_cell.angle_gamma   90.00
#
_symmetry.space_group_name_H-M   'P 1'
#
loop_
_entity.id
_entity.type
_entity.pdbx_description
1 polymer ?
#
loop_
_entity_poly.entity_id
_entity_poly.type
_entity_poly.pdbx_seq_one_letter_code
_entity_poly.pdbx_strand_id
1 'polypeptide(L)'
;MQRDDQGLFETLIGDGCSLITFCGLCLGLAGVFATFQSATGHFLPHDVAYLQMQPDELCGINECRIVHFMIHDRISFGGSLIAIAALYVWMAAFPLRDGEQWAWWTLTTSGITGFGSFLTYLGYGYLDTWHGAATMVLLPCFLWGLWKLRPKPAVAPNTKWILLLAPSVSIEWRTTAGKGRLLLLCVAAGMIGAGLTIQLIGMTSVFVPTDLTFMGMNREDLHAINPRLIPLIAHDRAGFGGAVMTAGLLTLACVWFGRPSRSLWQTLCLGGFAGWSTAVLVHPAIGYNDTWHLAPAVGGVSLFLVGLYLTRPQATTFSSLL
;
A
#
# COMPACT_ATOMS: atom_id res chain seq x y z
N MET A 1 -18.34 -18.84 -28.77
CA MET A 1 -18.01 -17.56 -29.41
C MET A 1 -16.50 -17.54 -29.60
N GLN A 2 -16.03 -17.51 -30.83
CA GLN A 2 -14.60 -17.44 -31.12
C GLN A 2 -14.08 -16.07 -30.67
N ARG A 3 -12.90 -16.04 -30.04
CA ARG A 3 -12.27 -14.81 -29.55
C ARG A 3 -12.01 -13.74 -30.61
N ASP A 4 -11.97 -14.14 -31.86
CA ASP A 4 -11.65 -13.28 -33.02
C ASP A 4 -12.79 -12.32 -33.43
N ASP A 5 -14.01 -12.52 -32.90
CA ASP A 5 -15.17 -11.63 -33.17
C ASP A 5 -15.33 -10.50 -32.14
N GLN A 6 -14.45 -10.41 -31.14
CA GLN A 6 -14.48 -9.35 -30.14
C GLN A 6 -13.73 -8.12 -30.66
N GLY A 7 -14.32 -6.95 -30.48
CA GLY A 7 -13.65 -5.68 -30.76
C GLY A 7 -12.41 -5.48 -29.87
N LEU A 8 -11.44 -4.70 -30.35
CA LEU A 8 -10.19 -4.43 -29.63
C LEU A 8 -10.45 -3.93 -28.19
N PHE A 9 -11.40 -3.04 -27.99
CA PHE A 9 -11.79 -2.53 -26.68
C PHE A 9 -12.43 -3.58 -25.79
N GLU A 10 -13.25 -4.46 -26.34
CA GLU A 10 -13.85 -5.57 -25.61
C GLU A 10 -12.79 -6.57 -25.15
N THR A 11 -11.76 -6.79 -25.99
CA THR A 11 -10.63 -7.68 -25.65
C THR A 11 -9.73 -7.06 -24.56
N LEU A 12 -9.47 -5.73 -24.63
CA LEU A 12 -8.63 -5.03 -23.67
C LEU A 12 -9.31 -4.82 -22.31
N ILE A 13 -10.61 -4.52 -22.33
CA ILE A 13 -11.40 -4.32 -21.08
C ILE A 13 -11.87 -5.67 -20.54
N GLY A 14 -12.24 -6.59 -21.41
CA GLY A 14 -12.63 -7.95 -21.07
C GLY A 14 -13.74 -8.02 -20.02
N ASP A 15 -13.52 -8.85 -19.02
CA ASP A 15 -14.39 -9.06 -17.86
C ASP A 15 -14.19 -8.03 -16.74
N GLY A 16 -13.27 -7.09 -16.89
CA GLY A 16 -12.88 -6.10 -15.88
C GLY A 16 -11.59 -6.46 -15.12
N CYS A 17 -11.16 -7.72 -15.11
CA CYS A 17 -9.89 -8.12 -14.48
C CYS A 17 -8.68 -7.42 -15.12
N SER A 18 -8.73 -7.19 -16.43
CA SER A 18 -7.69 -6.47 -17.18
C SER A 18 -7.52 -5.03 -16.67
N LEU A 19 -8.62 -4.34 -16.37
CA LEU A 19 -8.58 -2.97 -15.82
C LEU A 19 -7.99 -2.93 -14.41
N ILE A 20 -8.34 -3.89 -13.55
CA ILE A 20 -7.75 -3.99 -12.20
C ILE A 20 -6.26 -4.34 -12.30
N THR A 21 -5.87 -5.25 -13.21
CA THR A 21 -4.46 -5.55 -13.48
C THR A 21 -3.70 -4.32 -13.95
N PHE A 22 -4.28 -3.55 -14.87
CA PHE A 22 -3.71 -2.29 -15.35
C PHE A 22 -3.49 -1.30 -14.21
N CYS A 23 -4.50 -1.09 -13.34
CA CYS A 23 -4.34 -0.25 -12.15
C CYS A 23 -3.22 -0.76 -11.24
N GLY A 24 -3.15 -2.09 -11.00
CA GLY A 24 -2.06 -2.68 -10.22
C GLY A 24 -0.69 -2.42 -10.81
N LEU A 25 -0.51 -2.63 -12.12
CA LEU A 25 0.77 -2.38 -12.79
C LEU A 25 1.17 -0.90 -12.75
N CYS A 26 0.22 0.02 -12.96
CA CYS A 26 0.49 1.46 -12.86
C CYS A 26 0.89 1.85 -11.43
N LEU A 27 0.22 1.31 -10.40
CA LEU A 27 0.62 1.54 -9.00
C LEU A 27 2.02 1.00 -8.72
N GLY A 28 2.36 -0.18 -9.25
CA GLY A 28 3.70 -0.76 -9.13
C GLY A 28 4.78 0.13 -9.75
N LEU A 29 4.54 0.62 -10.97
CA LEU A 29 5.46 1.53 -11.65
C LEU A 29 5.57 2.86 -10.89
N ALA A 30 4.47 3.42 -10.39
CA ALA A 30 4.48 4.62 -9.57
C ALA A 30 5.26 4.40 -8.27
N GLY A 31 5.11 3.22 -7.63
CA GLY A 31 5.86 2.86 -6.43
C GLY A 31 7.37 2.76 -6.68
N VAL A 32 7.77 2.09 -7.76
CA VAL A 32 9.20 2.03 -8.18
C VAL A 32 9.73 3.42 -8.46
N PHE A 33 9.00 4.24 -9.21
CA PHE A 33 9.37 5.61 -9.51
C PHE A 33 9.52 6.45 -8.24
N ALA A 34 8.53 6.42 -7.33
CA ALA A 34 8.56 7.17 -6.07
C ALA A 34 9.76 6.77 -5.20
N THR A 35 10.05 5.46 -5.08
CA THR A 35 11.20 4.96 -4.34
C THR A 35 12.51 5.44 -4.95
N PHE A 36 12.67 5.28 -6.28
CA PHE A 36 13.89 5.67 -6.98
C PHE A 36 14.10 7.19 -6.92
N GLN A 37 13.08 7.98 -7.28
CA GLN A 37 13.15 9.44 -7.28
C GLN A 37 13.52 10.00 -5.90
N SER A 38 12.87 9.48 -4.85
CA SER A 38 13.15 9.91 -3.47
C SER A 38 14.55 9.51 -3.02
N ALA A 39 15.06 8.34 -3.42
CA ALA A 39 16.41 7.89 -3.11
C ALA A 39 17.51 8.77 -3.74
N THR A 40 17.20 9.53 -4.80
CA THR A 40 18.14 10.50 -5.40
C THR A 40 18.26 11.81 -4.62
N GLY A 41 17.38 12.05 -3.64
CA GLY A 41 17.31 13.31 -2.88
C GLY A 41 16.72 14.49 -3.63
N HIS A 42 16.29 14.29 -4.88
CA HIS A 42 15.70 15.35 -5.68
C HIS A 42 14.19 15.47 -5.47
N PHE A 43 13.67 16.69 -5.56
CA PHE A 43 12.25 16.96 -5.56
C PHE A 43 11.69 16.90 -6.99
N LEU A 44 10.40 16.61 -7.09
CA LEU A 44 9.71 16.72 -8.36
C LEU A 44 9.50 18.21 -8.74
N PRO A 45 9.40 18.53 -10.05
CA PRO A 45 9.27 19.92 -10.49
C PRO A 45 8.10 20.68 -9.84
N HIS A 46 7.00 20.00 -9.56
CA HIS A 46 5.84 20.61 -8.90
C HIS A 46 6.08 20.86 -7.39
N ASP A 47 6.87 20.02 -6.69
CA ASP A 47 7.29 20.28 -5.30
C ASP A 47 8.15 21.55 -5.25
N VAL A 48 9.14 21.65 -6.15
CA VAL A 48 10.01 22.83 -6.28
C VAL A 48 9.17 24.08 -6.60
N ALA A 49 8.23 23.98 -7.54
CA ALA A 49 7.35 25.08 -7.88
C ALA A 49 6.45 25.49 -6.72
N TYR A 50 5.97 24.54 -5.92
CA TYR A 50 5.17 24.80 -4.73
C TYR A 50 6.00 25.43 -3.62
N LEU A 51 7.13 24.84 -3.26
CA LEU A 51 8.02 25.35 -2.22
C LEU A 51 8.73 26.64 -2.64
N GLN A 52 8.95 26.87 -3.94
CA GLN A 52 9.84 27.91 -4.46
C GLN A 52 11.26 27.81 -3.86
N MET A 53 11.73 26.59 -3.62
CA MET A 53 12.99 26.26 -2.98
C MET A 53 13.50 24.93 -3.53
N GLN A 54 14.82 24.82 -3.74
CA GLN A 54 15.45 23.58 -4.18
C GLN A 54 15.81 22.70 -2.97
N PRO A 55 15.93 21.36 -3.15
CA PRO A 55 16.36 20.46 -2.08
C PRO A 55 17.71 20.85 -1.48
N ASP A 56 18.68 21.29 -2.31
CA ASP A 56 20.01 21.70 -1.87
C ASP A 56 19.98 22.91 -0.93
N GLU A 57 19.04 23.83 -1.14
CA GLU A 57 18.84 24.98 -0.24
C GLU A 57 18.35 24.51 1.14
N LEU A 58 17.41 23.54 1.18
CA LEU A 58 16.96 22.93 2.44
C LEU A 58 18.07 22.10 3.11
N CYS A 59 18.89 21.41 2.32
CA CYS A 59 20.03 20.65 2.85
C CYS A 59 21.07 21.56 3.50
N GLY A 60 21.25 22.78 3.00
CA GLY A 60 22.15 23.76 3.60
C GLY A 60 21.70 24.28 4.98
N ILE A 61 20.43 24.13 5.33
CA ILE A 61 19.87 24.70 6.55
C ILE A 61 20.15 23.81 7.78
N ASN A 62 20.03 22.49 7.69
CA ASN A 62 20.11 21.60 8.84
C ASN A 62 20.65 20.23 8.49
N GLU A 63 21.87 20.17 7.95
CA GLU A 63 22.53 18.91 7.61
C GLU A 63 21.60 17.97 6.79
N CYS A 64 20.79 18.54 5.93
CA CYS A 64 19.81 17.81 5.10
C CYS A 64 18.68 17.09 5.86
N ARG A 65 18.54 17.25 7.17
CA ARG A 65 17.60 16.45 7.98
C ARG A 65 16.14 16.64 7.58
N ILE A 66 15.76 17.82 7.12
CA ILE A 66 14.40 18.09 6.62
C ILE A 66 14.15 17.26 5.34
N VAL A 67 15.08 17.29 4.39
CA VAL A 67 14.97 16.52 3.14
C VAL A 67 14.99 15.02 3.44
N HIS A 68 15.88 14.57 4.32
CA HIS A 68 15.96 13.18 4.76
C HIS A 68 14.63 12.71 5.38
N PHE A 69 13.99 13.56 6.18
CA PHE A 69 12.68 13.25 6.75
C PHE A 69 11.59 13.10 5.67
N MET A 70 11.58 13.96 4.66
CA MET A 70 10.67 13.83 3.52
C MET A 70 10.95 12.56 2.70
N ILE A 71 12.21 12.22 2.48
CA ILE A 71 12.65 10.98 1.82
C ILE A 71 12.12 9.75 2.55
N HIS A 72 12.13 9.74 3.88
CA HIS A 72 11.61 8.67 4.71
C HIS A 72 10.17 8.29 4.34
N ASP A 73 9.26 9.28 4.35
CA ASP A 73 7.85 9.04 4.05
C ASP A 73 7.64 8.63 2.58
N ARG A 74 8.34 9.26 1.64
CA ARG A 74 8.21 9.02 0.19
C ARG A 74 8.74 7.64 -0.25
N ILE A 75 9.88 7.19 0.29
CA ILE A 75 10.43 5.86 -0.01
C ILE A 75 9.49 4.77 0.55
N SER A 76 9.03 4.94 1.79
CA SER A 76 8.11 4.00 2.43
C SER A 76 6.74 3.95 1.74
N PHE A 77 6.26 5.10 1.24
CA PHE A 77 5.09 5.18 0.38
C PHE A 77 5.27 4.36 -0.91
N GLY A 78 6.40 4.55 -1.60
CA GLY A 78 6.70 3.79 -2.82
C GLY A 78 6.70 2.28 -2.62
N GLY A 79 7.32 1.78 -1.55
CA GLY A 79 7.29 0.36 -1.19
C GLY A 79 5.88 -0.15 -0.89
N SER A 80 5.05 0.67 -0.24
CA SER A 80 3.65 0.33 0.03
C SER A 80 2.82 0.24 -1.25
N LEU A 81 3.06 1.12 -2.23
CA LEU A 81 2.41 1.04 -3.55
C LEU A 81 2.79 -0.23 -4.31
N ILE A 82 4.05 -0.67 -4.25
CA ILE A 82 4.49 -1.94 -4.87
C ILE A 82 3.79 -3.12 -4.20
N ALA A 83 3.63 -3.10 -2.86
CA ALA A 83 2.90 -4.14 -2.16
C ALA A 83 1.42 -4.19 -2.56
N ILE A 84 0.74 -3.04 -2.66
CA ILE A 84 -0.64 -2.92 -3.15
C ILE A 84 -0.74 -3.46 -4.58
N ALA A 85 0.20 -3.09 -5.45
CA ALA A 85 0.25 -3.51 -6.84
C ALA A 85 0.31 -5.03 -6.98
N ALA A 86 1.21 -5.69 -6.23
CA ALA A 86 1.34 -7.15 -6.24
C ALA A 86 0.02 -7.83 -5.83
N LEU A 87 -0.65 -7.32 -4.79
CA LEU A 87 -1.92 -7.86 -4.33
C LEU A 87 -3.07 -7.60 -5.33
N TYR A 88 -3.13 -6.44 -5.98
CA TYR A 88 -4.13 -6.13 -7.01
C TYR A 88 -3.98 -7.07 -8.21
N VAL A 89 -2.75 -7.26 -8.70
CA VAL A 89 -2.46 -8.17 -9.82
C VAL A 89 -2.84 -9.61 -9.45
N TRP A 90 -2.49 -10.07 -8.24
CA TRP A 90 -2.87 -11.39 -7.77
C TRP A 90 -4.38 -11.55 -7.66
N MET A 91 -5.07 -10.57 -7.08
CA MET A 91 -6.53 -10.63 -6.94
C MET A 91 -7.23 -10.65 -8.29
N ALA A 92 -6.75 -9.87 -9.26
CA ALA A 92 -7.28 -9.86 -10.62
C ALA A 92 -7.03 -11.18 -11.36
N ALA A 93 -5.85 -11.80 -11.13
CA ALA A 93 -5.46 -13.02 -11.82
C ALA A 93 -6.16 -14.28 -11.30
N PHE A 94 -6.55 -14.30 -10.01
CA PHE A 94 -7.07 -15.50 -9.34
C PHE A 94 -8.48 -15.28 -8.76
N PRO A 95 -8.70 -14.74 -7.55
CA PRO A 95 -10.00 -14.79 -6.91
C PRO A 95 -11.11 -14.02 -7.66
N LEU A 96 -10.79 -12.90 -8.30
CA LEU A 96 -11.79 -12.17 -9.11
C LEU A 96 -12.18 -12.94 -10.37
N ARG A 97 -11.19 -13.57 -11.02
CA ARG A 97 -11.45 -14.41 -12.21
C ARG A 97 -12.29 -15.64 -11.86
N ASP A 98 -12.12 -16.17 -10.64
CA ASP A 98 -12.92 -17.25 -10.08
C ASP A 98 -14.31 -16.79 -9.57
N GLY A 99 -14.59 -15.48 -9.65
CA GLY A 99 -15.88 -14.90 -9.22
C GLY A 99 -16.05 -14.83 -7.70
N GLU A 100 -14.97 -14.86 -6.93
CA GLU A 100 -15.03 -14.80 -5.47
C GLU A 100 -15.43 -13.38 -5.00
N GLN A 101 -16.60 -13.29 -4.35
CA GLN A 101 -17.21 -12.02 -3.95
C GLN A 101 -16.37 -11.23 -2.94
N TRP A 102 -15.65 -11.92 -2.03
CA TRP A 102 -14.80 -11.26 -1.05
C TRP A 102 -13.72 -10.41 -1.72
N ALA A 103 -13.18 -10.85 -2.86
CA ALA A 103 -12.16 -10.12 -3.59
C ALA A 103 -12.71 -8.80 -4.15
N TRP A 104 -13.94 -8.80 -4.64
CA TRP A 104 -14.60 -7.58 -5.09
C TRP A 104 -14.82 -6.58 -3.95
N TRP A 105 -15.30 -7.04 -2.79
CA TRP A 105 -15.48 -6.20 -1.61
C TRP A 105 -14.15 -5.66 -1.08
N THR A 106 -13.12 -6.49 -1.10
CA THR A 106 -11.76 -6.09 -0.70
C THR A 106 -11.22 -4.99 -1.59
N LEU A 107 -11.34 -5.13 -2.93
CA LEU A 107 -10.94 -4.08 -3.85
C LEU A 107 -11.76 -2.81 -3.65
N THR A 108 -13.06 -2.92 -3.48
CA THR A 108 -13.93 -1.75 -3.24
C THR A 108 -13.47 -1.01 -1.99
N THR A 109 -13.25 -1.71 -0.88
CA THR A 109 -12.78 -1.10 0.37
C THR A 109 -11.39 -0.50 0.21
N SER A 110 -10.46 -1.21 -0.44
CA SER A 110 -9.12 -0.71 -0.71
C SER A 110 -9.10 0.51 -1.62
N GLY A 111 -10.03 0.57 -2.59
CA GLY A 111 -10.20 1.75 -3.44
C GLY A 111 -10.71 2.96 -2.65
N ILE A 112 -11.69 2.77 -1.77
CA ILE A 112 -12.18 3.84 -0.89
C ILE A 112 -11.05 4.36 0.01
N THR A 113 -10.27 3.47 0.63
CA THR A 113 -9.17 3.89 1.51
C THR A 113 -8.02 4.50 0.74
N GLY A 114 -7.59 3.89 -0.37
CA GLY A 114 -6.46 4.35 -1.18
C GLY A 114 -6.75 5.68 -1.87
N PHE A 115 -7.79 5.75 -2.71
CA PHE A 115 -8.16 7.01 -3.37
C PHE A 115 -8.69 8.05 -2.38
N GLY A 116 -9.39 7.62 -1.32
CA GLY A 116 -9.87 8.52 -0.26
C GLY A 116 -8.74 9.20 0.49
N SER A 117 -7.61 8.53 0.71
CA SER A 117 -6.43 9.14 1.35
C SER A 117 -5.85 10.29 0.54
N PHE A 118 -5.96 10.25 -0.79
CA PHE A 118 -5.57 11.37 -1.65
C PHE A 118 -6.51 12.58 -1.53
N LEU A 119 -7.80 12.37 -1.28
CA LEU A 119 -8.75 13.48 -1.12
C LEU A 119 -8.46 14.33 0.13
N THR A 120 -7.77 13.76 1.13
CA THR A 120 -7.38 14.51 2.32
C THR A 120 -6.42 15.66 2.00
N TYR A 121 -5.71 15.60 0.86
CA TYR A 121 -4.81 16.65 0.40
C TYR A 121 -5.50 17.99 0.09
N LEU A 122 -6.77 17.94 -0.28
CA LEU A 122 -7.53 19.15 -0.59
C LEU A 122 -7.57 20.13 0.58
N GLY A 123 -7.39 19.63 1.82
CA GLY A 123 -7.35 20.44 3.04
C GLY A 123 -6.05 21.24 3.24
N TYR A 124 -4.97 20.92 2.53
CA TYR A 124 -3.64 21.54 2.74
C TYR A 124 -3.27 22.60 1.72
N GLY A 125 -4.13 22.87 0.74
CA GLY A 125 -3.83 23.82 -0.33
C GLY A 125 -2.71 23.37 -1.28
N TYR A 126 -2.32 22.10 -1.23
CA TYR A 126 -1.36 21.48 -2.12
C TYR A 126 -1.98 20.27 -2.81
N LEU A 127 -2.17 20.36 -4.11
CA LEU A 127 -2.53 19.24 -4.96
C LEU A 127 -1.33 18.87 -5.83
N ASP A 128 -0.71 17.76 -5.54
CA ASP A 128 0.33 17.19 -6.38
C ASP A 128 -0.22 16.89 -7.78
N THR A 129 0.38 17.50 -8.78
CA THR A 129 -0.06 17.38 -10.18
C THR A 129 0.02 15.94 -10.69
N TRP A 130 1.06 15.18 -10.28
CA TRP A 130 1.23 13.80 -10.68
C TRP A 130 0.19 12.89 -10.03
N HIS A 131 -0.07 13.07 -8.73
CA HIS A 131 -1.15 12.34 -8.05
C HIS A 131 -2.52 12.69 -8.63
N GLY A 132 -2.76 13.96 -8.94
CA GLY A 132 -3.97 14.39 -9.61
C GLY A 132 -4.14 13.72 -10.97
N ALA A 133 -3.12 13.75 -11.83
CA ALA A 133 -3.16 13.12 -13.15
C ALA A 133 -3.31 11.58 -13.05
N ALA A 134 -2.57 10.94 -12.16
CA ALA A 134 -2.70 9.50 -11.91
C ALA A 134 -4.12 9.13 -11.46
N THR A 135 -4.70 9.90 -10.54
CA THR A 135 -6.08 9.68 -10.07
C THR A 135 -7.10 9.84 -11.19
N MET A 136 -6.96 10.85 -12.03
CA MET A 136 -7.85 11.11 -13.18
C MET A 136 -7.84 9.94 -14.20
N VAL A 137 -6.74 9.19 -14.31
CA VAL A 137 -6.63 8.04 -15.20
C VAL A 137 -7.03 6.75 -14.47
N LEU A 138 -6.48 6.51 -13.29
CA LEU A 138 -6.63 5.22 -12.60
C LEU A 138 -8.00 5.05 -11.96
N LEU A 139 -8.59 6.10 -11.39
CA LEU A 139 -9.89 5.99 -10.71
C LEU A 139 -11.02 5.60 -11.67
N PRO A 140 -11.18 6.18 -12.87
CA PRO A 140 -12.16 5.72 -13.84
C PRO A 140 -11.94 4.27 -14.28
N CYS A 141 -10.69 3.87 -14.55
CA CYS A 141 -10.35 2.50 -14.93
C CYS A 141 -10.70 1.52 -13.80
N PHE A 142 -10.36 1.87 -12.57
CA PHE A 142 -10.64 1.07 -11.38
C PHE A 142 -12.15 0.92 -11.14
N LEU A 143 -12.91 2.02 -11.17
CA LEU A 143 -14.36 2.00 -11.00
C LEU A 143 -15.06 1.21 -12.10
N TRP A 144 -14.61 1.35 -13.34
CA TRP A 144 -15.15 0.57 -14.45
C TRP A 144 -14.84 -0.92 -14.31
N GLY A 145 -13.61 -1.26 -13.90
CA GLY A 145 -13.24 -2.64 -13.56
C GLY A 145 -14.15 -3.22 -12.49
N LEU A 146 -14.35 -2.52 -11.38
CA LEU A 146 -15.25 -2.93 -10.31
C LEU A 146 -16.70 -3.07 -10.78
N TRP A 147 -17.18 -2.13 -11.60
CA TRP A 147 -18.54 -2.20 -12.13
C TRP A 147 -18.76 -3.42 -13.02
N LYS A 148 -17.78 -3.77 -13.86
CA LYS A 148 -17.80 -4.98 -14.70
C LYS A 148 -17.79 -6.26 -13.85
N LEU A 149 -17.00 -6.27 -12.79
CA LEU A 149 -16.80 -7.42 -11.89
C LEU A 149 -17.83 -7.52 -10.76
N ARG A 150 -18.83 -6.62 -10.75
CA ARG A 150 -19.84 -6.60 -9.68
C ARG A 150 -20.47 -7.98 -9.52
N PRO A 151 -20.63 -8.48 -8.28
CA PRO A 151 -21.28 -9.73 -8.03
C PRO A 151 -22.71 -9.70 -8.55
N LYS A 152 -23.12 -10.75 -9.25
CA LYS A 152 -24.54 -10.89 -9.63
C LYS A 152 -25.36 -11.10 -8.36
N PRO A 153 -26.58 -10.52 -8.24
CA PRO A 153 -27.43 -10.76 -7.09
C PRO A 153 -27.61 -12.27 -6.87
N ALA A 154 -27.27 -12.74 -5.69
CA ALA A 154 -27.54 -14.13 -5.34
C ALA A 154 -29.04 -14.37 -5.35
N VAL A 155 -29.50 -15.45 -6.01
CA VAL A 155 -30.91 -15.80 -6.15
C VAL A 155 -31.58 -16.18 -4.80
N ALA A 156 -30.77 -16.30 -3.71
CA ALA A 156 -31.27 -16.67 -2.39
C ALA A 156 -31.23 -15.48 -1.40
N PRO A 157 -32.38 -14.91 -0.98
CA PRO A 157 -32.40 -13.76 -0.07
C PRO A 157 -32.06 -14.09 1.39
N ASN A 158 -31.65 -15.31 1.72
CA ASN A 158 -31.44 -15.79 3.09
C ASN A 158 -29.96 -16.04 3.46
N THR A 159 -29.00 -15.56 2.67
CA THR A 159 -27.59 -15.70 3.06
C THR A 159 -27.30 -14.77 4.24
N LYS A 160 -27.11 -15.37 5.43
CA LYS A 160 -26.74 -14.61 6.63
C LYS A 160 -25.43 -13.86 6.37
N TRP A 161 -25.41 -12.56 6.63
CA TRP A 161 -24.20 -11.69 6.46
C TRP A 161 -22.95 -12.26 7.13
N ILE A 162 -23.12 -13.04 8.21
CA ILE A 162 -22.06 -13.76 8.91
C ILE A 162 -21.31 -14.74 8.00
N LEU A 163 -21.98 -15.35 7.01
CA LEU A 163 -21.33 -16.27 6.07
C LEU A 163 -20.39 -15.54 5.09
N LEU A 164 -20.63 -14.25 4.84
CA LEU A 164 -19.72 -13.42 4.02
C LEU A 164 -18.44 -13.06 4.75
N LEU A 165 -18.41 -13.17 6.09
CA LEU A 165 -17.23 -12.92 6.91
C LEU A 165 -16.47 -14.20 7.25
N ALA A 166 -16.97 -15.36 6.88
CA ALA A 166 -16.31 -16.63 7.12
C ALA A 166 -15.12 -16.81 6.16
N PRO A 167 -13.99 -17.36 6.63
CA PRO A 167 -12.85 -17.65 5.75
C PRO A 167 -13.25 -18.72 4.72
N SER A 168 -12.70 -18.61 3.50
CA SER A 168 -13.01 -19.57 2.41
C SER A 168 -12.58 -21.02 2.72
N VAL A 169 -11.63 -21.18 3.63
CA VAL A 169 -11.14 -22.46 4.13
C VAL A 169 -11.10 -22.40 5.66
N SER A 170 -11.59 -23.43 6.34
CA SER A 170 -11.49 -23.53 7.80
C SER A 170 -10.04 -23.43 8.27
N ILE A 171 -9.80 -22.58 9.25
CA ILE A 171 -8.45 -22.32 9.77
C ILE A 171 -8.24 -23.19 11.00
N GLU A 172 -7.34 -24.15 10.88
CA GLU A 172 -6.91 -24.96 12.02
C GLU A 172 -5.79 -24.24 12.79
N TRP A 173 -6.16 -23.38 13.73
CA TRP A 173 -5.26 -22.48 14.47
C TRP A 173 -4.13 -23.19 15.22
N ARG A 174 -4.30 -24.47 15.56
CA ARG A 174 -3.30 -25.26 16.30
C ARG A 174 -2.17 -25.77 15.41
N THR A 175 -2.36 -25.82 14.11
CA THR A 175 -1.34 -26.25 13.15
C THR A 175 -0.25 -25.18 12.95
N THR A 176 0.92 -25.59 12.45
CA THR A 176 2.02 -24.66 12.10
C THR A 176 1.55 -23.60 11.09
N ALA A 177 0.84 -24.01 10.05
CA ALA A 177 0.30 -23.11 9.05
C ALA A 177 -0.77 -22.16 9.64
N GLY A 178 -1.63 -22.67 10.54
CA GLY A 178 -2.63 -21.84 11.23
C GLY A 178 -1.98 -20.77 12.11
N LYS A 179 -0.94 -21.11 12.86
CA LYS A 179 -0.16 -20.13 13.64
C LYS A 179 0.51 -19.09 12.74
N GLY A 180 1.11 -19.52 11.62
CA GLY A 180 1.68 -18.59 10.64
C GLY A 180 0.63 -17.65 10.06
N ARG A 181 -0.57 -18.17 9.73
CA ARG A 181 -1.71 -17.37 9.26
C ARG A 181 -2.16 -16.34 10.31
N LEU A 182 -2.21 -16.73 11.59
CA LEU A 182 -2.53 -15.82 12.68
C LEU A 182 -1.51 -14.67 12.77
N LEU A 183 -0.21 -14.96 12.68
CA LEU A 183 0.83 -13.95 12.69
C LEU A 183 0.66 -12.95 11.54
N LEU A 184 0.40 -13.44 10.31
CA LEU A 184 0.15 -12.58 9.15
C LEU A 184 -1.10 -11.70 9.34
N LEU A 185 -2.16 -12.23 9.96
CA LEU A 185 -3.37 -11.45 10.29
C LEU A 185 -3.07 -10.38 11.35
N CYS A 186 -2.30 -10.70 12.39
CA CYS A 186 -1.87 -9.72 13.40
C CYS A 186 -1.04 -8.60 12.77
N VAL A 187 -0.10 -8.95 11.89
CA VAL A 187 0.70 -7.95 11.15
C VAL A 187 -0.18 -7.07 10.27
N ALA A 188 -1.11 -7.66 9.52
CA ALA A 188 -2.02 -6.90 8.67
C ALA A 188 -2.91 -5.93 9.48
N ALA A 189 -3.42 -6.38 10.63
CA ALA A 189 -4.16 -5.52 11.56
C ALA A 189 -3.27 -4.39 12.12
N GLY A 190 -2.01 -4.71 12.46
CA GLY A 190 -1.01 -3.72 12.88
C GLY A 190 -0.73 -2.68 11.78
N MET A 191 -0.61 -3.10 10.52
CA MET A 191 -0.44 -2.20 9.37
C MET A 191 -1.65 -1.26 9.20
N ILE A 192 -2.88 -1.77 9.35
CA ILE A 192 -4.09 -0.94 9.30
C ILE A 192 -4.05 0.12 10.40
N GLY A 193 -3.76 -0.30 11.64
CA GLY A 193 -3.66 0.62 12.77
C GLY A 193 -2.54 1.66 12.60
N ALA A 194 -1.36 1.22 12.19
CA ALA A 194 -0.22 2.11 11.93
C ALA A 194 -0.52 3.10 10.79
N GLY A 195 -1.05 2.62 9.67
CA GLY A 195 -1.40 3.47 8.53
C GLY A 195 -2.45 4.52 8.90
N LEU A 196 -3.50 4.13 9.63
CA LEU A 196 -4.51 5.05 10.13
C LEU A 196 -3.89 6.10 11.08
N THR A 197 -3.00 5.67 11.98
CA THR A 197 -2.31 6.58 12.91
C THR A 197 -1.44 7.58 12.17
N ILE A 198 -0.62 7.11 11.20
CA ILE A 198 0.24 7.98 10.38
C ILE A 198 -0.61 8.99 9.60
N GLN A 199 -1.72 8.53 8.99
CA GLN A 199 -2.63 9.40 8.25
C GLN A 199 -3.27 10.46 9.15
N LEU A 200 -3.78 10.07 10.32
CA LEU A 200 -4.38 11.01 11.28
C LEU A 200 -3.35 12.02 11.79
N ILE A 201 -2.11 11.59 12.08
CA ILE A 201 -1.02 12.49 12.46
C ILE A 201 -0.71 13.46 11.32
N GLY A 202 -0.55 12.96 10.07
CA GLY A 202 -0.34 13.80 8.89
C GLY A 202 -1.42 14.86 8.70
N MET A 203 -2.68 14.51 9.00
CA MET A 203 -3.83 15.41 8.88
C MET A 203 -4.02 16.38 10.07
N THR A 204 -3.31 16.20 11.17
CA THR A 204 -3.50 16.98 12.41
C THR A 204 -2.22 17.65 12.88
N SER A 205 -1.43 16.93 13.68
CA SER A 205 -0.17 17.45 14.26
C SER A 205 1.00 17.45 13.28
N VAL A 206 0.92 16.71 12.19
CA VAL A 206 1.93 16.47 11.15
C VAL A 206 3.16 15.72 11.68
N PHE A 207 3.67 16.06 12.83
CA PHE A 207 4.88 15.51 13.45
C PHE A 207 4.58 14.82 14.78
N VAL A 208 5.34 13.77 15.06
CA VAL A 208 5.51 13.24 16.42
C VAL A 208 6.80 13.80 17.06
N PRO A 209 6.97 13.76 18.39
CA PRO A 209 8.14 14.34 19.05
C PRO A 209 9.47 13.83 18.52
N THR A 210 9.56 12.55 18.13
CA THR A 210 10.78 11.95 17.58
C THR A 210 11.16 12.53 16.21
N ASP A 211 10.18 12.94 15.40
CA ASP A 211 10.41 13.59 14.09
C ASP A 211 11.09 14.95 14.28
N LEU A 212 10.55 15.75 15.19
CA LEU A 212 11.09 17.09 15.52
C LEU A 212 12.48 16.97 16.13
N THR A 213 12.69 15.96 17.00
CA THR A 213 14.02 15.66 17.57
C THR A 213 15.02 15.27 16.47
N PHE A 214 14.62 14.43 15.52
CA PHE A 214 15.46 14.05 14.38
C PHE A 214 15.83 15.27 13.53
N MET A 215 14.87 16.11 13.21
CA MET A 215 15.12 17.34 12.45
C MET A 215 15.86 18.39 13.28
N GLY A 216 15.88 18.29 14.62
CA GLY A 216 16.45 19.30 15.53
C GLY A 216 15.76 20.66 15.45
N MET A 217 14.47 20.67 15.11
CA MET A 217 13.65 21.87 14.86
C MET A 217 12.25 21.69 15.43
N ASN A 218 11.62 22.79 15.80
CA ASN A 218 10.20 22.83 16.12
C ASN A 218 9.35 23.25 14.89
N ARG A 219 8.03 23.30 15.05
CA ARG A 219 7.12 23.65 13.95
C ARG A 219 7.25 25.10 13.50
N GLU A 220 7.51 25.98 14.45
CA GLU A 220 7.70 27.42 14.25
C GLU A 220 8.96 27.67 13.41
N ASP A 221 10.05 26.95 13.68
CA ASP A 221 11.29 27.00 12.90
C ASP A 221 11.05 26.56 11.45
N LEU A 222 10.36 25.43 11.26
CA LEU A 222 10.01 24.92 9.92
C LEU A 222 9.11 25.91 9.16
N HIS A 223 8.15 26.53 9.84
CA HIS A 223 7.28 27.53 9.23
C HIS A 223 8.05 28.80 8.87
N ALA A 224 9.00 29.22 9.70
CA ALA A 224 9.84 30.38 9.45
C ALA A 224 10.78 30.18 8.25
N ILE A 225 11.26 28.95 8.01
CA ILE A 225 12.06 28.59 6.82
C ILE A 225 11.17 28.72 5.58
N ASN A 226 10.01 28.08 5.58
CA ASN A 226 9.06 28.12 4.47
C ASN A 226 7.64 27.74 4.95
N PRO A 227 6.66 28.64 4.87
CA PRO A 227 5.28 28.35 5.29
C PRO A 227 4.61 27.18 4.56
N ARG A 228 5.11 26.80 3.36
CA ARG A 228 4.58 25.72 2.55
C ARG A 228 5.20 24.36 2.88
N LEU A 229 6.26 24.32 3.70
CA LEU A 229 6.98 23.09 4.03
C LEU A 229 6.13 22.12 4.85
N ILE A 230 5.45 22.62 5.89
CA ILE A 230 4.57 21.80 6.74
C ILE A 230 3.39 21.21 5.94
N PRO A 231 2.66 21.98 5.10
CA PRO A 231 1.63 21.42 4.22
C PRO A 231 2.14 20.33 3.26
N LEU A 232 3.33 20.49 2.68
CA LEU A 232 3.92 19.48 1.81
C LEU A 232 4.26 18.19 2.57
N ILE A 233 4.88 18.31 3.74
CA ILE A 233 5.17 17.14 4.61
C ILE A 233 3.87 16.47 5.06
N ALA A 234 2.84 17.25 5.41
CA ALA A 234 1.54 16.72 5.77
C ALA A 234 0.91 15.88 4.65
N HIS A 235 1.02 16.36 3.42
CA HIS A 235 0.62 15.65 2.20
C HIS A 235 1.34 14.31 2.07
N ASP A 236 2.67 14.30 2.12
CA ASP A 236 3.48 13.08 1.99
C ASP A 236 3.10 12.06 3.07
N ARG A 237 2.96 12.52 4.31
CA ARG A 237 2.63 11.69 5.47
C ARG A 237 1.22 11.09 5.39
N ALA A 238 0.22 11.88 5.00
CA ALA A 238 -1.15 11.39 4.83
C ALA A 238 -1.23 10.32 3.73
N GLY A 239 -0.52 10.52 2.62
CA GLY A 239 -0.42 9.54 1.53
C GLY A 239 0.26 8.25 1.95
N PHE A 240 1.39 8.35 2.63
CA PHE A 240 2.08 7.19 3.18
C PHE A 240 1.20 6.39 4.13
N GLY A 241 0.56 7.06 5.10
CA GLY A 241 -0.37 6.40 6.02
C GLY A 241 -1.51 5.69 5.32
N GLY A 242 -2.14 6.35 4.33
CA GLY A 242 -3.20 5.75 3.52
C GLY A 242 -2.75 4.53 2.71
N ALA A 243 -1.54 4.54 2.16
CA ALA A 243 -0.97 3.41 1.44
C ALA A 243 -0.68 2.22 2.36
N VAL A 244 -0.09 2.45 3.55
CA VAL A 244 0.15 1.39 4.56
C VAL A 244 -1.16 0.78 5.03
N MET A 245 -2.18 1.61 5.32
CA MET A 245 -3.52 1.13 5.71
C MET A 245 -4.15 0.28 4.60
N THR A 246 -4.05 0.72 3.35
CA THR A 246 -4.58 -0.01 2.18
C THR A 246 -3.87 -1.34 1.97
N ALA A 247 -2.54 -1.37 2.06
CA ALA A 247 -1.74 -2.60 1.98
C ALA A 247 -2.10 -3.58 3.12
N GLY A 248 -2.32 -3.05 4.33
CA GLY A 248 -2.80 -3.82 5.48
C GLY A 248 -4.18 -4.44 5.25
N LEU A 249 -5.15 -3.67 4.75
CA LEU A 249 -6.49 -4.16 4.40
C LEU A 249 -6.46 -5.27 3.35
N LEU A 250 -5.69 -5.09 2.29
CA LEU A 250 -5.52 -6.09 1.24
C LEU A 250 -4.87 -7.37 1.80
N THR A 251 -3.80 -7.23 2.58
CA THR A 251 -3.12 -8.36 3.21
C THR A 251 -4.06 -9.11 4.15
N LEU A 252 -4.80 -8.37 5.00
CA LEU A 252 -5.78 -8.95 5.93
C LEU A 252 -6.81 -9.80 5.17
N ALA A 253 -7.41 -9.24 4.13
CA ALA A 253 -8.43 -9.91 3.35
C ALA A 253 -7.89 -11.11 2.58
N CYS A 254 -6.73 -10.98 1.93
CA CYS A 254 -6.09 -12.08 1.20
C CYS A 254 -5.68 -13.22 2.14
N VAL A 255 -5.20 -12.91 3.34
CA VAL A 255 -4.84 -13.93 4.33
C VAL A 255 -6.10 -14.53 4.99
N TRP A 256 -7.16 -13.76 5.23
CA TRP A 256 -8.38 -14.24 5.87
C TRP A 256 -9.28 -15.04 4.92
N PHE A 257 -9.54 -14.53 3.73
CA PHE A 257 -10.46 -15.14 2.76
C PHE A 257 -9.74 -16.00 1.72
N GLY A 258 -8.50 -15.65 1.36
CA GLY A 258 -7.77 -16.35 0.30
C GLY A 258 -7.46 -17.79 0.66
N ARG A 259 -7.56 -18.67 -0.35
CA ARG A 259 -7.12 -20.06 -0.21
C ARG A 259 -5.60 -20.11 -0.16
N PRO A 260 -5.02 -20.85 0.80
CA PRO A 260 -3.57 -21.06 0.82
C PRO A 260 -3.09 -21.61 -0.52
N SER A 261 -2.22 -20.85 -1.19
CA SER A 261 -1.69 -21.21 -2.50
C SER A 261 -0.25 -20.73 -2.65
N ARG A 262 0.49 -21.34 -3.57
CA ARG A 262 1.85 -20.92 -3.89
C ARG A 262 1.87 -19.50 -4.45
N SER A 263 0.88 -19.14 -5.29
CA SER A 263 0.77 -17.79 -5.87
C SER A 263 0.51 -16.73 -4.81
N LEU A 264 -0.41 -16.95 -3.86
CA LEU A 264 -0.64 -16.03 -2.75
C LEU A 264 0.61 -15.86 -1.89
N TRP A 265 1.28 -16.97 -1.54
CA TRP A 265 2.50 -16.93 -0.75
C TRP A 265 3.60 -16.12 -1.45
N GLN A 266 3.82 -16.35 -2.77
CA GLN A 266 4.79 -15.59 -3.56
C GLN A 266 4.43 -14.10 -3.65
N THR A 267 3.15 -13.79 -3.78
CA THR A 267 2.66 -12.40 -3.79
C THR A 267 2.92 -11.70 -2.47
N LEU A 268 2.65 -12.37 -1.35
CA LEU A 268 2.96 -11.85 -0.02
C LEU A 268 4.48 -11.69 0.17
N CYS A 269 5.30 -12.60 -0.33
CA CYS A 269 6.76 -12.45 -0.31
C CYS A 269 7.21 -11.21 -1.09
N LEU A 270 6.71 -11.03 -2.33
CA LEU A 270 7.08 -9.90 -3.18
C LEU A 270 6.63 -8.56 -2.57
N GLY A 271 5.36 -8.46 -2.21
CA GLY A 271 4.81 -7.23 -1.61
C GLY A 271 5.44 -6.93 -0.25
N GLY A 272 5.64 -7.97 0.58
CA GLY A 272 6.31 -7.84 1.86
C GLY A 272 7.76 -7.43 1.72
N PHE A 273 8.51 -8.02 0.80
CA PHE A 273 9.90 -7.61 0.54
C PHE A 273 9.96 -6.12 0.16
N ALA A 274 9.14 -5.67 -0.78
CA ALA A 274 9.14 -4.27 -1.19
C ALA A 274 8.72 -3.32 -0.05
N GLY A 275 7.58 -3.58 0.61
CA GLY A 275 7.06 -2.72 1.67
C GLY A 275 7.96 -2.66 2.90
N TRP A 276 8.38 -3.82 3.42
CA TRP A 276 9.18 -3.86 4.64
C TRP A 276 10.63 -3.40 4.43
N SER A 277 11.26 -3.72 3.26
CA SER A 277 12.61 -3.26 3.00
C SER A 277 12.67 -1.74 2.92
N THR A 278 11.73 -1.10 2.25
CA THR A 278 11.68 0.37 2.17
C THR A 278 11.39 0.99 3.53
N ALA A 279 10.42 0.46 4.29
CA ALA A 279 10.06 0.99 5.59
C ALA A 279 11.15 0.84 6.67
N VAL A 280 11.99 -0.21 6.58
CA VAL A 280 13.05 -0.45 7.57
C VAL A 280 14.39 0.15 7.13
N LEU A 281 14.80 -0.06 5.87
CA LEU A 281 16.14 0.32 5.41
C LEU A 281 16.31 1.82 5.18
N VAL A 282 15.22 2.56 4.98
CA VAL A 282 15.29 4.02 4.86
C VAL A 282 15.84 4.67 6.12
N HIS A 283 15.53 4.17 7.30
CA HIS A 283 15.95 4.74 8.58
C HIS A 283 17.48 4.82 8.75
N PRO A 284 18.25 3.69 8.64
CA PRO A 284 19.71 3.79 8.71
C PRO A 284 20.30 4.57 7.53
N ALA A 285 19.65 4.57 6.36
CA ALA A 285 20.15 5.31 5.20
C ALA A 285 20.14 6.83 5.41
N ILE A 286 19.14 7.35 6.13
CA ILE A 286 19.02 8.80 6.42
C ILE A 286 19.52 9.20 7.82
N GLY A 287 19.91 8.23 8.65
CA GLY A 287 20.35 8.47 10.03
C GLY A 287 19.21 8.65 11.05
N TYR A 288 17.96 8.31 10.70
CA TYR A 288 16.81 8.38 11.63
C TYR A 288 16.67 7.06 12.39
N ASN A 289 17.52 6.82 13.37
CA ASN A 289 17.63 5.52 14.07
C ASN A 289 16.99 5.54 15.48
N ASP A 290 15.89 6.29 15.68
CA ASP A 290 15.18 6.25 16.94
C ASP A 290 14.55 4.88 17.18
N THR A 291 14.86 4.25 18.32
CA THR A 291 14.46 2.88 18.63
C THR A 291 12.94 2.74 18.77
N TRP A 292 12.27 3.72 19.41
CA TRP A 292 10.83 3.68 19.61
C TRP A 292 10.05 3.89 18.31
N HIS A 293 10.58 4.77 17.45
CA HIS A 293 10.04 5.01 16.12
C HIS A 293 10.15 3.76 15.23
N LEU A 294 11.30 3.10 15.26
CA LEU A 294 11.60 1.95 14.39
C LEU A 294 11.02 0.61 14.91
N ALA A 295 10.81 0.48 16.22
CA ALA A 295 10.39 -0.78 16.86
C ALA A 295 9.12 -1.40 16.23
N PRO A 296 8.05 -0.66 15.90
CA PRO A 296 6.87 -1.23 15.25
C PRO A 296 7.17 -1.84 13.88
N ALA A 297 8.04 -1.21 13.08
CA ALA A 297 8.41 -1.69 11.75
C ALA A 297 9.28 -2.96 11.85
N VAL A 298 10.28 -2.97 12.73
CA VAL A 298 11.15 -4.14 12.97
C VAL A 298 10.36 -5.31 13.57
N GLY A 299 9.48 -5.04 14.53
CA GLY A 299 8.58 -6.06 15.09
C GLY A 299 7.63 -6.61 14.03
N GLY A 300 7.05 -5.74 13.23
CA GLY A 300 6.15 -6.11 12.13
C GLY A 300 6.82 -7.00 11.09
N VAL A 301 7.99 -6.62 10.57
CA VAL A 301 8.72 -7.45 9.59
C VAL A 301 9.15 -8.78 10.18
N SER A 302 9.57 -8.82 11.44
CA SER A 302 9.95 -10.06 12.12
C SER A 302 8.79 -11.06 12.20
N LEU A 303 7.62 -10.58 12.65
CA LEU A 303 6.40 -11.39 12.70
C LEU A 303 5.92 -11.80 11.30
N PHE A 304 6.04 -10.92 10.32
CA PHE A 304 5.69 -11.20 8.93
C PHE A 304 6.55 -12.32 8.34
N LEU A 305 7.86 -12.24 8.52
CA LEU A 305 8.80 -13.27 8.04
C LEU A 305 8.56 -14.63 8.71
N VAL A 306 8.32 -14.65 10.02
CA VAL A 306 7.93 -15.87 10.73
C VAL A 306 6.61 -16.40 10.19
N GLY A 307 5.61 -15.55 9.99
CA GLY A 307 4.32 -15.94 9.42
C GLY A 307 4.46 -16.55 8.02
N LEU A 308 5.26 -15.94 7.14
CA LEU A 308 5.56 -16.48 5.81
C LEU A 308 6.29 -17.82 5.88
N TYR A 309 7.27 -17.94 6.76
CA TYR A 309 8.01 -19.21 6.94
C TYR A 309 7.08 -20.34 7.37
N LEU A 310 6.18 -20.10 8.32
CA LEU A 310 5.25 -21.08 8.84
C LEU A 310 4.12 -21.44 7.83
N THR A 311 3.79 -20.53 6.91
CA THR A 311 2.76 -20.76 5.88
C THR A 311 3.34 -21.20 4.53
N ARG A 312 4.65 -21.42 4.44
CA ARG A 312 5.30 -21.83 3.18
C ARG A 312 4.64 -23.06 2.59
N PRO A 313 4.33 -23.07 1.29
CA PRO A 313 3.85 -24.29 0.61
C PRO A 313 4.88 -25.38 0.70
N GLN A 314 4.48 -26.57 1.17
CA GLN A 314 5.38 -27.74 1.15
C GLN A 314 5.67 -28.10 -0.32
N ALA A 315 6.92 -28.38 -0.63
CA ALA A 315 7.28 -28.93 -1.93
C ALA A 315 6.55 -30.30 -2.05
N THR A 316 5.53 -30.37 -2.90
CA THR A 316 4.99 -31.65 -3.31
C THR A 316 6.13 -32.39 -3.99
N THR A 317 6.59 -33.45 -3.37
CA THR A 317 7.58 -34.37 -3.95
C THR A 317 7.05 -34.83 -5.31
N PHE A 318 7.71 -34.43 -6.39
CA PHE A 318 7.49 -34.91 -7.75
C PHE A 318 7.94 -36.37 -7.84
N SER A 319 7.31 -37.28 -7.10
CA SER A 319 7.68 -38.71 -7.08
C SER A 319 6.53 -39.65 -7.42
N SER A 320 5.53 -39.18 -8.20
CA SER A 320 4.44 -40.06 -8.64
C SER A 320 4.09 -39.95 -10.15
N LEU A 321 5.04 -39.49 -10.97
CA LEU A 321 4.91 -39.48 -12.44
C LEU A 321 6.27 -39.91 -13.10
N LEU A 322 6.85 -41.02 -12.64
CA LEU A 322 7.84 -41.79 -13.39
C LEU A 322 7.40 -43.26 -13.43
#